data_16c24a35b32eab71f85f8df802974e41
#
_entry.id   16c24a35b32eab71f85f8df802974e41
#
_cell.length_a   1.000
_cell.length_b   1.000
_cell.length_c   1.000
_cell.angle_alpha   90.00
_cell.angle_beta   90.00
_cell.angle_gamma   90.00
#
_symmetry.space_group_name_H-M   'P 1'
#
loop_
_entity.id
_entity.type
_entity.pdbx_description
1 polymer ?
#
loop_
_entity_poly.entity_id
_entity_poly.type
_entity_poly.pdbx_seq_one_letter_code
_entity_poly.pdbx_strand_id
1 'polypeptide(L)'
;MKRLFTATLLAVLFVGTSCQPQPTAPVSAPADANQTIDDILSRRSIRAYKEQAVPRDLLDKIVECGIWAPNGMNAQQWEVRVVDSKEWLDNITAAYKSSVKGTPAERMVEQPEFKNMFRNAPAVIFVAHKPGHCTQVDCGLMAGNMMLAATSLDLGSICMMGPIGFFRTDAGKPFLESLRLSEGYELLLCVGVGYADEQPNPTPRNMDVVQYID
;
A
#
# COMPACT_ATOMS: atom_id res chain seq x y z
N MET A 1 -96.40 9.83 30.31
CA MET A 1 -95.00 9.49 30.64
C MET A 1 -94.22 9.49 29.34
N LYS A 2 -93.57 10.63 29.04
CA LYS A 2 -92.74 10.80 27.82
C LYS A 2 -91.26 10.73 28.25
N ARG A 3 -90.55 9.73 27.75
CA ARG A 3 -89.11 9.62 28.00
C ARG A 3 -88.36 10.38 26.89
N LEU A 4 -87.63 11.41 27.29
CA LEU A 4 -86.67 12.13 26.43
C LEU A 4 -85.40 11.32 26.28
N PHE A 5 -85.02 11.02 25.04
CA PHE A 5 -83.71 10.48 24.73
C PHE A 5 -82.75 11.62 24.30
N THR A 6 -81.77 11.89 25.11
CA THR A 6 -80.72 12.86 24.79
C THR A 6 -79.66 12.13 24.00
N ALA A 7 -79.44 12.47 22.73
CA ALA A 7 -78.33 11.96 21.93
C ALA A 7 -77.08 12.86 22.12
N THR A 8 -76.03 12.29 22.68
CA THR A 8 -74.78 12.98 22.84
C THR A 8 -73.93 12.74 21.57
N LEU A 9 -73.69 13.82 20.84
CA LEU A 9 -72.91 13.82 19.63
C LEU A 9 -71.38 13.91 20.03
N LEU A 10 -70.64 12.87 19.83
CA LEU A 10 -69.17 12.83 20.10
C LEU A 10 -68.46 13.31 18.83
N ALA A 11 -67.93 14.54 18.88
CA ALA A 11 -67.11 15.09 17.79
C ALA A 11 -65.66 14.54 17.93
N VAL A 12 -65.25 13.67 17.01
CA VAL A 12 -63.89 13.19 16.90
C VAL A 12 -63.10 14.21 16.09
N LEU A 13 -62.20 14.95 16.77
CA LEU A 13 -61.23 15.81 16.12
C LEU A 13 -60.11 14.94 15.52
N PHE A 14 -60.06 14.79 14.20
CA PHE A 14 -58.91 14.26 13.47
C PHE A 14 -57.86 15.35 13.40
N VAL A 15 -56.81 15.23 14.24
CA VAL A 15 -55.58 16.01 14.08
C VAL A 15 -54.76 15.32 12.99
N GLY A 16 -54.92 15.81 11.77
CA GLY A 16 -54.06 15.39 10.66
C GLY A 16 -52.61 15.92 10.87
N THR A 17 -51.69 15.05 11.30
CA THR A 17 -50.26 15.33 11.24
C THR A 17 -49.83 15.34 9.77
N SER A 18 -49.81 16.52 9.17
CA SER A 18 -49.20 16.75 7.87
C SER A 18 -47.70 16.53 8.02
N CYS A 19 -47.23 15.39 7.54
CA CYS A 19 -45.81 15.14 7.37
C CYS A 19 -45.33 15.94 6.15
N GLN A 20 -44.93 17.19 6.39
CA GLN A 20 -44.25 17.96 5.35
C GLN A 20 -42.86 17.36 5.18
N PRO A 21 -42.43 17.01 3.93
CA PRO A 21 -41.05 16.65 3.69
C PRO A 21 -40.16 17.87 4.03
N GLN A 22 -39.26 17.72 4.99
CA GLN A 22 -38.24 18.72 5.24
C GLN A 22 -37.45 18.93 3.93
N PRO A 23 -37.22 20.18 3.53
CA PRO A 23 -36.30 20.44 2.44
C PRO A 23 -34.95 19.90 2.87
N THR A 24 -34.47 18.84 2.19
CA THR A 24 -33.08 18.40 2.29
C THR A 24 -32.22 19.57 1.82
N ALA A 25 -31.52 20.19 2.77
CA ALA A 25 -30.48 21.15 2.41
C ALA A 25 -29.60 20.49 1.34
N PRO A 26 -29.22 21.22 0.26
CA PRO A 26 -28.26 20.69 -0.68
C PRO A 26 -27.02 20.31 0.11
N VAL A 27 -26.66 19.04 0.09
CA VAL A 27 -25.35 18.58 0.56
C VAL A 27 -24.38 19.26 -0.36
N SER A 28 -23.82 20.40 0.09
CA SER A 28 -22.66 20.98 -0.55
C SER A 28 -21.61 19.90 -0.48
N ALA A 29 -21.26 19.30 -1.61
CA ALA A 29 -20.09 18.46 -1.71
C ALA A 29 -18.95 19.25 -1.06
N PRO A 30 -18.22 18.68 -0.07
CA PRO A 30 -17.06 19.34 0.46
C PRO A 30 -16.15 19.63 -0.73
N ALA A 31 -15.73 20.89 -0.86
CA ALA A 31 -14.75 21.26 -1.86
C ALA A 31 -13.53 20.34 -1.68
N ASP A 32 -13.36 19.45 -2.62
CA ASP A 32 -12.13 18.81 -3.13
C ASP A 32 -11.06 18.25 -2.19
N ALA A 33 -11.27 18.05 -0.91
CA ALA A 33 -10.30 17.38 -0.06
C ALA A 33 -10.69 15.90 0.13
N ASN A 34 -10.28 15.04 -0.82
CA ASN A 34 -10.36 13.60 -0.65
C ASN A 34 -8.96 13.03 -0.38
N GLN A 35 -8.67 12.77 0.88
CA GLN A 35 -7.34 12.33 1.34
C GLN A 35 -6.83 11.11 0.55
N THR A 36 -7.70 10.17 0.19
CA THR A 36 -7.29 9.00 -0.60
C THR A 36 -6.80 9.38 -1.99
N ILE A 37 -7.50 10.31 -2.66
CA ILE A 37 -7.09 10.80 -3.97
C ILE A 37 -5.79 11.59 -3.85
N ASP A 38 -5.68 12.43 -2.83
CA ASP A 38 -4.47 13.22 -2.56
C ASP A 38 -3.26 12.32 -2.31
N ASP A 39 -3.39 11.26 -1.52
CA ASP A 39 -2.34 10.27 -1.28
C ASP A 39 -1.92 9.55 -2.57
N ILE A 40 -2.89 9.18 -3.42
CA ILE A 40 -2.61 8.56 -4.73
C ILE A 40 -1.80 9.51 -5.62
N LEU A 41 -2.22 10.77 -5.71
CA LEU A 41 -1.62 11.76 -6.60
C LEU A 41 -0.29 12.32 -6.07
N SER A 42 -0.12 12.38 -4.74
CA SER A 42 1.09 12.89 -4.08
C SER A 42 2.18 11.83 -3.91
N ARG A 43 1.82 10.53 -3.85
CA ARG A 43 2.78 9.44 -3.66
C ARG A 43 3.93 9.50 -4.67
N ARG A 44 5.16 9.41 -4.17
CA ARG A 44 6.39 9.32 -4.98
C ARG A 44 7.20 8.09 -4.62
N SER A 45 8.03 7.63 -5.56
CA SER A 45 9.05 6.62 -5.28
C SER A 45 10.25 7.27 -4.62
N ILE A 46 10.47 6.99 -3.35
CA ILE A 46 11.52 7.55 -2.50
C ILE A 46 12.75 6.67 -2.55
N ARG A 47 13.93 7.27 -2.68
CA ARG A 47 15.24 6.59 -2.79
C ARG A 47 16.28 7.15 -1.84
N ALA A 48 15.93 8.23 -1.12
CA ALA A 48 16.72 8.77 -0.03
C ALA A 48 15.86 8.78 1.24
N TYR A 49 16.40 8.27 2.33
CA TYR A 49 15.69 8.10 3.59
C TYR A 49 16.53 8.61 4.75
N LYS A 50 15.86 9.17 5.75
CA LYS A 50 16.46 9.55 7.03
C LYS A 50 16.99 8.31 7.76
N GLU A 51 18.03 8.50 8.58
CA GLU A 51 18.57 7.44 9.44
C GLU A 51 17.68 7.21 10.68
N GLN A 52 16.42 6.96 10.44
CA GLN A 52 15.41 6.74 11.47
C GLN A 52 14.72 5.41 11.20
N ALA A 53 14.69 4.53 12.21
CA ALA A 53 13.96 3.28 12.13
C ALA A 53 12.46 3.55 12.01
N VAL A 54 11.78 2.73 11.21
CA VAL A 54 10.31 2.73 11.13
C VAL A 54 9.79 1.87 12.29
N PRO A 55 8.90 2.41 13.15
CA PRO A 55 8.26 1.63 14.20
C PRO A 55 7.52 0.40 13.63
N ARG A 56 7.56 -0.72 14.34
CA ARG A 56 6.94 -1.98 13.85
C ARG A 56 5.44 -1.89 13.73
N ASP A 57 4.77 -1.15 14.58
CA ASP A 57 3.34 -0.91 14.50
C ASP A 57 2.93 -0.20 13.19
N LEU A 58 3.77 0.69 12.66
CA LEU A 58 3.55 1.30 11.36
C LEU A 58 3.82 0.31 10.22
N LEU A 59 4.85 -0.52 10.33
CA LEU A 59 5.11 -1.59 9.35
C LEU A 59 3.97 -2.60 9.33
N ASP A 60 3.48 -3.00 10.50
CA ASP A 60 2.33 -3.92 10.65
C ASP A 60 1.07 -3.32 9.99
N LYS A 61 0.82 -2.02 10.18
CA LYS A 61 -0.31 -1.33 9.55
C LYS A 61 -0.18 -1.30 8.03
N ILE A 62 1.01 -1.05 7.50
CA ILE A 62 1.28 -1.08 6.06
C ILE A 62 1.04 -2.48 5.49
N VAL A 63 1.52 -3.53 6.16
CA VAL A 63 1.32 -4.92 5.73
C VAL A 63 -0.16 -5.29 5.81
N GLU A 64 -0.86 -4.92 6.88
CA GLU A 64 -2.31 -5.13 7.02
C GLU A 64 -3.06 -4.52 5.82
N CYS A 65 -2.82 -3.25 5.49
CA CYS A 65 -3.42 -2.61 4.32
C CYS A 65 -3.10 -3.35 3.01
N GLY A 66 -1.88 -3.87 2.88
CA GLY A 66 -1.49 -4.69 1.74
C GLY A 66 -2.31 -5.98 1.63
N ILE A 67 -2.50 -6.71 2.73
CA ILE A 67 -3.25 -7.97 2.78
C ILE A 67 -4.73 -7.77 2.42
N TRP A 68 -5.29 -6.57 2.65
CA TRP A 68 -6.64 -6.22 2.23
C TRP A 68 -6.79 -5.94 0.73
N ALA A 69 -5.74 -6.11 -0.07
CA ALA A 69 -5.85 -6.00 -1.52
C ALA A 69 -6.78 -7.07 -2.11
N PRO A 70 -7.57 -6.72 -3.13
CA PRO A 70 -8.35 -7.72 -3.85
C PRO A 70 -7.43 -8.72 -4.53
N ASN A 71 -7.86 -9.98 -4.59
CA ASN A 71 -7.10 -11.05 -5.23
C ASN A 71 -8.02 -12.10 -5.84
N GLY A 72 -7.52 -12.81 -6.83
CA GLY A 72 -8.29 -13.79 -7.58
C GLY A 72 -8.89 -14.86 -6.65
N MET A 73 -10.23 -15.00 -6.65
CA MET A 73 -11.00 -15.98 -5.87
C MET A 73 -10.70 -15.97 -4.36
N ASN A 74 -10.19 -14.88 -3.83
CA ASN A 74 -9.69 -14.79 -2.45
C ASN A 74 -8.66 -15.89 -2.10
N ALA A 75 -7.85 -16.27 -3.07
CA ALA A 75 -6.90 -17.37 -2.93
C ALA A 75 -5.71 -17.04 -2.03
N GLN A 76 -5.39 -15.75 -1.88
CA GLN A 76 -4.34 -15.22 -0.98
C GLN A 76 -2.99 -15.96 -1.13
N GLN A 77 -2.60 -16.26 -2.36
CA GLN A 77 -1.39 -17.01 -2.69
C GLN A 77 -0.15 -16.12 -2.65
N TRP A 78 0.05 -15.47 -1.51
CA TRP A 78 1.20 -14.62 -1.22
C TRP A 78 1.75 -14.89 0.17
N GLU A 79 3.01 -14.56 0.34
CA GLU A 79 3.67 -14.47 1.64
C GLU A 79 4.40 -13.14 1.75
N VAL A 80 4.41 -12.59 2.96
CA VAL A 80 5.07 -11.32 3.25
C VAL A 80 6.16 -11.56 4.28
N ARG A 81 7.34 -10.97 4.06
CA ARG A 81 8.45 -10.95 5.03
C ARG A 81 8.90 -9.51 5.21
N VAL A 82 8.94 -9.07 6.45
CA VAL A 82 9.40 -7.73 6.81
C VAL A 82 10.79 -7.83 7.39
N VAL A 83 11.71 -7.07 6.84
CA VAL A 83 13.09 -6.96 7.32
C VAL A 83 13.34 -5.51 7.74
N ASP A 84 13.48 -5.29 9.04
CA ASP A 84 13.85 -4.03 9.68
C ASP A 84 15.19 -4.15 10.43
N SER A 85 15.88 -5.27 10.26
CA SER A 85 17.21 -5.50 10.83
C SER A 85 18.26 -4.80 10.01
N LYS A 86 18.89 -3.78 10.59
CA LYS A 86 20.03 -3.10 9.97
C LYS A 86 21.17 -4.07 9.66
N GLU A 87 21.46 -4.99 10.58
CA GLU A 87 22.51 -6.00 10.39
C GLU A 87 22.23 -6.88 9.18
N TRP A 88 21.00 -7.36 9.02
CA TRP A 88 20.64 -8.18 7.87
C TRP A 88 20.78 -7.39 6.55
N LEU A 89 20.32 -6.14 6.53
CA LEU A 89 20.43 -5.25 5.37
C LEU A 89 21.89 -4.92 5.02
N ASP A 90 22.74 -4.71 6.02
CA ASP A 90 24.17 -4.48 5.84
C ASP A 90 24.87 -5.74 5.27
N ASN A 91 24.56 -6.91 5.81
CA ASN A 91 25.16 -8.19 5.39
C ASN A 91 24.79 -8.54 3.94
N ILE A 92 23.52 -8.46 3.55
CA ILE A 92 23.12 -8.70 2.16
C ILE A 92 23.73 -7.67 1.22
N THR A 93 23.85 -6.42 1.65
CA THR A 93 24.44 -5.35 0.85
C THR A 93 25.95 -5.59 0.64
N ALA A 94 26.65 -6.06 1.67
CA ALA A 94 28.07 -6.43 1.54
C ALA A 94 28.27 -7.61 0.56
N ALA A 95 27.41 -8.62 0.64
CA ALA A 95 27.41 -9.74 -0.31
C ALA A 95 27.10 -9.27 -1.74
N TYR A 96 26.13 -8.38 -1.91
CA TYR A 96 25.81 -7.78 -3.21
C TYR A 96 26.99 -6.98 -3.77
N LYS A 97 27.60 -6.08 -2.97
CA LYS A 97 28.79 -5.32 -3.39
C LYS A 97 29.91 -6.24 -3.87
N SER A 98 30.13 -7.34 -3.15
CA SER A 98 31.15 -8.32 -3.53
C SER A 98 30.83 -9.04 -4.85
N SER A 99 29.56 -9.34 -5.10
CA SER A 99 29.10 -10.05 -6.30
C SER A 99 29.17 -9.22 -7.58
N VAL A 100 29.15 -7.90 -7.47
CA VAL A 100 29.18 -6.99 -8.63
C VAL A 100 30.54 -6.43 -8.96
N LYS A 101 31.59 -6.84 -8.22
CA LYS A 101 32.99 -6.46 -8.53
C LYS A 101 33.37 -6.86 -9.95
N GLY A 102 34.03 -5.95 -10.68
CA GLY A 102 34.41 -6.14 -12.08
C GLY A 102 33.25 -6.01 -13.07
N THR A 103 32.04 -5.68 -12.62
CA THR A 103 30.88 -5.43 -13.48
C THR A 103 30.57 -3.94 -13.59
N PRO A 104 29.76 -3.50 -14.58
CA PRO A 104 29.32 -2.11 -14.65
C PRO A 104 28.57 -1.62 -13.41
N ALA A 105 27.97 -2.54 -12.62
CA ALA A 105 27.23 -2.20 -11.40
C ALA A 105 28.16 -1.80 -10.23
N GLU A 106 29.46 -2.16 -10.28
CA GLU A 106 30.44 -1.78 -9.26
C GLU A 106 30.48 -0.26 -9.04
N ARG A 107 30.47 0.52 -10.12
CA ARG A 107 30.48 1.99 -10.03
C ARG A 107 29.30 2.55 -9.24
N MET A 108 28.15 1.89 -9.29
CA MET A 108 26.95 2.32 -8.57
C MET A 108 27.08 2.04 -7.08
N VAL A 109 27.60 0.89 -6.70
CA VAL A 109 27.70 0.49 -5.28
C VAL A 109 28.87 1.15 -4.55
N GLU A 110 29.80 1.77 -5.28
CA GLU A 110 30.92 2.55 -4.74
C GLU A 110 30.57 4.02 -4.47
N GLN A 111 29.39 4.48 -4.94
CA GLN A 111 28.98 5.86 -4.68
C GLN A 111 28.72 6.06 -3.17
N PRO A 112 29.14 7.21 -2.60
CA PRO A 112 28.95 7.53 -1.19
C PRO A 112 27.46 7.48 -0.75
N GLU A 113 26.54 7.78 -1.67
CA GLU A 113 25.11 7.77 -1.43
C GLU A 113 24.52 6.36 -1.40
N PHE A 114 25.26 5.33 -1.84
CA PHE A 114 24.80 3.95 -1.85
C PHE A 114 24.95 3.32 -0.45
N LYS A 115 23.88 3.33 0.34
CA LYS A 115 23.83 2.73 1.68
C LYS A 115 23.45 1.25 1.61
N ASN A 116 22.44 0.89 0.81
CA ASN A 116 22.04 -0.51 0.61
C ASN A 116 21.39 -0.74 -0.76
N MET A 117 21.29 -2.01 -1.17
CA MET A 117 20.76 -2.43 -2.47
C MET A 117 19.26 -2.20 -2.63
N PHE A 118 18.55 -1.86 -1.56
CA PHE A 118 17.10 -1.59 -1.54
C PHE A 118 16.80 -0.09 -1.61
N ARG A 119 17.58 0.66 -2.42
CA ARG A 119 17.42 2.11 -2.56
C ARG A 119 17.55 2.85 -1.23
N ASN A 120 18.43 2.36 -0.36
CA ASN A 120 18.71 2.95 0.95
C ASN A 120 17.55 2.89 1.97
N ALA A 121 16.49 2.12 1.70
CA ALA A 121 15.38 1.97 2.62
C ALA A 121 15.82 1.29 3.93
N PRO A 122 15.44 1.82 5.11
CA PRO A 122 15.78 1.23 6.41
C PRO A 122 14.93 0.02 6.77
N ALA A 123 13.77 -0.15 6.10
CA ALA A 123 12.94 -1.34 6.21
C ALA A 123 12.51 -1.81 4.82
N VAL A 124 12.41 -3.13 4.64
CA VAL A 124 12.06 -3.75 3.36
C VAL A 124 10.99 -4.82 3.59
N ILE A 125 9.90 -4.69 2.86
CA ILE A 125 8.78 -5.64 2.87
C ILE A 125 8.89 -6.47 1.59
N PHE A 126 9.26 -7.75 1.72
CA PHE A 126 9.31 -8.69 0.61
C PHE A 126 7.93 -9.31 0.40
N VAL A 127 7.53 -9.39 -0.86
CA VAL A 127 6.32 -10.08 -1.29
C VAL A 127 6.72 -11.26 -2.16
N ALA A 128 6.36 -12.44 -1.69
CA ALA A 128 6.50 -13.70 -2.42
C ALA A 128 5.13 -14.18 -2.89
N HIS A 129 5.10 -14.91 -3.98
CA HIS A 129 3.87 -15.52 -4.50
C HIS A 129 4.07 -17.01 -4.79
N LYS A 130 3.00 -17.77 -4.73
CA LYS A 130 2.98 -19.09 -5.33
C LYS A 130 2.64 -18.91 -6.81
N PRO A 131 3.54 -19.26 -7.76
CA PRO A 131 3.30 -19.04 -9.18
C PRO A 131 1.97 -19.67 -9.63
N GLY A 132 1.13 -18.87 -10.31
CA GLY A 132 -0.19 -19.27 -10.74
C GLY A 132 -0.91 -18.14 -11.50
N HIS A 133 -2.15 -18.42 -11.88
CA HIS A 133 -2.95 -17.45 -12.62
C HIS A 133 -3.24 -16.21 -11.76
N CYS A 134 -2.98 -15.03 -12.27
CA CYS A 134 -3.18 -13.73 -11.63
C CYS A 134 -2.33 -13.42 -10.38
N THR A 135 -1.54 -14.33 -9.82
CA THR A 135 -0.83 -14.08 -8.55
C THR A 135 0.14 -12.90 -8.59
N GLN A 136 0.72 -12.62 -9.76
CA GLN A 136 1.58 -11.41 -9.93
C GLN A 136 0.77 -10.12 -9.90
N VAL A 137 -0.45 -10.13 -10.46
CA VAL A 137 -1.38 -8.99 -10.41
C VAL A 137 -1.82 -8.76 -8.98
N ASP A 138 -2.20 -9.83 -8.28
CA ASP A 138 -2.62 -9.79 -6.87
C ASP A 138 -1.54 -9.16 -5.98
N CYS A 139 -0.27 -9.59 -6.15
CA CYS A 139 0.88 -9.00 -5.44
C CYS A 139 1.15 -7.55 -5.82
N GLY A 140 0.90 -7.16 -7.06
CA GLY A 140 0.98 -5.77 -7.52
C GLY A 140 -0.06 -4.88 -6.85
N LEU A 141 -1.30 -5.36 -6.71
CA LEU A 141 -2.37 -4.68 -5.97
C LEU A 141 -2.02 -4.54 -4.48
N MET A 142 -1.48 -5.62 -3.87
CA MET A 142 -0.97 -5.59 -2.50
C MET A 142 0.10 -4.52 -2.32
N ALA A 143 1.12 -4.49 -3.19
CA ALA A 143 2.18 -3.49 -3.12
C ALA A 143 1.65 -2.06 -3.31
N GLY A 144 0.64 -1.86 -4.17
CA GLY A 144 -0.07 -0.60 -4.34
C GLY A 144 -0.69 -0.12 -3.04
N ASN A 145 -1.46 -0.98 -2.36
CA ASN A 145 -2.07 -0.67 -1.06
C ASN A 145 -1.02 -0.35 0.00
N MET A 146 0.08 -1.13 0.08
CA MET A 146 1.18 -0.87 1.02
C MET A 146 1.79 0.52 0.80
N MET A 147 2.03 0.90 -0.45
CA MET A 147 2.63 2.19 -0.77
C MET A 147 1.69 3.36 -0.47
N LEU A 148 0.38 3.20 -0.64
CA LEU A 148 -0.60 4.20 -0.26
C LEU A 148 -0.71 4.33 1.27
N ALA A 149 -0.74 3.21 1.99
CA ALA A 149 -0.71 3.20 3.44
C ALA A 149 0.55 3.89 3.99
N ALA A 150 1.73 3.63 3.39
CA ALA A 150 2.96 4.33 3.76
C ALA A 150 2.82 5.84 3.57
N THR A 151 2.23 6.29 2.45
CA THR A 151 2.00 7.72 2.19
C THR A 151 1.08 8.36 3.22
N SER A 152 -0.04 7.70 3.56
CA SER A 152 -0.99 8.19 4.56
C SER A 152 -0.45 8.20 5.99
N LEU A 153 0.68 7.51 6.23
CA LEU A 153 1.42 7.47 7.48
C LEU A 153 2.68 8.37 7.46
N ASP A 154 2.77 9.31 6.52
CA ASP A 154 3.92 10.21 6.32
C ASP A 154 5.26 9.48 6.08
N LEU A 155 5.20 8.26 5.52
CA LEU A 155 6.37 7.47 5.15
C LEU A 155 6.59 7.49 3.64
N GLY A 156 7.86 7.50 3.25
CA GLY A 156 8.29 7.27 1.89
C GLY A 156 8.33 5.78 1.55
N SER A 157 8.01 5.43 0.31
CA SER A 157 8.10 4.05 -0.15
C SER A 157 8.55 3.94 -1.61
N ILE A 158 9.03 2.74 -1.98
CA ILE A 158 9.37 2.38 -3.35
C ILE A 158 9.14 0.89 -3.59
N CYS A 159 8.42 0.54 -4.66
CA CYS A 159 8.33 -0.85 -5.12
C CYS A 159 9.51 -1.19 -6.04
N MET A 160 10.12 -2.35 -5.83
CA MET A 160 11.32 -2.78 -6.55
C MET A 160 11.23 -4.27 -6.93
N MET A 161 11.62 -4.57 -8.16
CA MET A 161 11.86 -5.94 -8.64
C MET A 161 13.36 -6.22 -8.86
N GLY A 162 14.14 -5.17 -9.12
CA GLY A 162 15.58 -5.30 -9.39
C GLY A 162 16.37 -6.10 -8.35
N PRO A 163 16.21 -5.84 -7.05
CA PRO A 163 16.90 -6.58 -6.00
C PRO A 163 16.59 -8.08 -5.97
N ILE A 164 15.41 -8.50 -6.46
CA ILE A 164 14.97 -9.90 -6.40
C ILE A 164 15.91 -10.83 -7.20
N GLY A 165 16.49 -10.33 -8.29
CA GLY A 165 17.44 -11.09 -9.09
C GLY A 165 18.66 -11.57 -8.30
N PHE A 166 19.12 -10.81 -7.30
CA PHE A 166 20.26 -11.18 -6.47
C PHE A 166 20.02 -12.46 -5.67
N PHE A 167 18.80 -12.66 -5.16
CA PHE A 167 18.44 -13.84 -4.37
C PHE A 167 18.52 -15.16 -5.16
N ARG A 168 18.59 -15.09 -6.49
CA ARG A 168 18.77 -16.26 -7.37
C ARG A 168 20.24 -16.63 -7.61
N THR A 169 21.16 -15.78 -7.16
CA THR A 169 22.62 -16.01 -7.24
C THR A 169 23.11 -16.83 -6.05
N ASP A 170 24.26 -17.49 -6.19
CA ASP A 170 24.87 -18.25 -5.07
C ASP A 170 25.14 -17.35 -3.86
N ALA A 171 25.56 -16.09 -4.07
CA ALA A 171 25.76 -15.12 -3.01
C ALA A 171 24.44 -14.69 -2.31
N GLY A 172 23.33 -14.72 -3.01
CA GLY A 172 22.01 -14.32 -2.49
C GLY A 172 21.22 -15.46 -1.84
N LYS A 173 21.50 -16.73 -2.18
CA LYS A 173 20.79 -17.90 -1.64
C LYS A 173 20.68 -17.93 -0.11
N PRO A 174 21.76 -17.70 0.68
CA PRO A 174 21.66 -17.73 2.14
C PRO A 174 20.65 -16.70 2.68
N PHE A 175 20.53 -15.55 2.02
CA PHE A 175 19.55 -14.53 2.39
C PHE A 175 18.13 -14.94 2.01
N LEU A 176 17.94 -15.60 0.86
CA LEU A 176 16.64 -16.18 0.49
C LEU A 176 16.20 -17.22 1.51
N GLU A 177 17.07 -18.14 1.91
CA GLU A 177 16.81 -19.16 2.92
C GLU A 177 16.44 -18.53 4.27
N SER A 178 17.08 -17.41 4.65
CA SER A 178 16.80 -16.70 5.89
C SER A 178 15.39 -16.08 5.93
N LEU A 179 14.75 -15.84 4.77
CA LEU A 179 13.38 -15.37 4.67
C LEU A 179 12.35 -16.48 4.95
N ARG A 180 12.75 -17.76 4.99
CA ARG A 180 11.89 -18.90 5.35
C ARG A 180 10.56 -18.90 4.60
N LEU A 181 10.61 -18.76 3.28
CA LEU A 181 9.43 -18.90 2.45
C LEU A 181 8.94 -20.35 2.44
N SER A 182 7.64 -20.55 2.37
CA SER A 182 7.05 -21.88 2.21
C SER A 182 7.42 -22.49 0.87
N GLU A 183 7.38 -23.81 0.78
CA GLU A 183 7.66 -24.55 -0.44
C GLU A 183 6.75 -24.10 -1.59
N GLY A 184 7.34 -23.86 -2.75
CA GLY A 184 6.65 -23.39 -3.94
C GLY A 184 6.36 -21.88 -3.98
N TYR A 185 6.83 -21.11 -2.98
CA TYR A 185 6.76 -19.65 -3.03
C TYR A 185 8.07 -19.06 -3.56
N GLU A 186 7.94 -18.02 -4.39
CA GLU A 186 9.04 -17.31 -4.99
C GLU A 186 8.94 -15.80 -4.70
N LEU A 187 10.07 -15.15 -4.43
CA LEU A 187 10.11 -13.70 -4.32
C LEU A 187 9.73 -13.06 -5.65
N LEU A 188 8.77 -12.13 -5.62
CA LEU A 188 8.33 -11.38 -6.78
C LEU A 188 8.82 -9.93 -6.77
N LEU A 189 8.62 -9.24 -5.67
CA LEU A 189 8.97 -7.83 -5.51
C LEU A 189 9.28 -7.53 -4.03
N CYS A 190 9.82 -6.34 -3.80
CA CYS A 190 9.91 -5.80 -2.45
C CYS A 190 9.51 -4.32 -2.43
N VAL A 191 9.03 -3.87 -1.28
CA VAL A 191 8.70 -2.47 -0.99
C VAL A 191 9.67 -1.96 0.06
N GLY A 192 10.50 -0.97 -0.32
CA GLY A 192 11.32 -0.23 0.62
C GLY A 192 10.46 0.82 1.32
N VAL A 193 10.62 0.97 2.63
CA VAL A 193 9.86 1.90 3.47
C VAL A 193 10.79 2.65 4.44
N GLY A 194 10.52 3.93 4.66
CA GLY A 194 11.26 4.76 5.61
C GLY A 194 10.76 6.20 5.61
N TYR A 195 11.29 7.01 6.52
CA TYR A 195 11.03 8.45 6.50
C TYR A 195 11.78 9.09 5.34
N ALA A 196 11.05 9.76 4.43
CA ALA A 196 11.64 10.35 3.24
C ALA A 196 12.64 11.45 3.59
N ASP A 197 13.79 11.46 2.91
CA ASP A 197 14.81 12.53 2.96
C ASP A 197 14.97 13.19 1.59
N GLU A 198 13.97 13.09 0.75
CA GLU A 198 13.83 13.73 -0.55
C GLU A 198 12.37 14.02 -0.87
N GLN A 199 12.14 14.95 -1.78
CA GLN A 199 10.82 15.26 -2.31
C GLN A 199 10.88 15.32 -3.84
N PRO A 200 10.78 14.17 -4.53
CA PRO A 200 10.89 14.12 -5.98
C PRO A 200 9.74 14.85 -6.66
N ASN A 201 10.05 15.59 -7.72
CA ASN A 201 9.03 16.17 -8.57
C ASN A 201 8.13 15.11 -9.20
N PRO A 202 6.85 15.41 -9.43
CA PRO A 202 5.96 14.51 -10.13
C PRO A 202 6.41 14.33 -11.59
N THR A 203 6.49 13.08 -12.04
CA THR A 203 6.69 12.78 -13.44
C THR A 203 5.35 12.91 -14.17
N PRO A 204 5.27 13.61 -15.32
CA PRO A 204 4.05 13.73 -16.10
C PRO A 204 3.45 12.36 -16.44
N ARG A 205 2.13 12.30 -16.52
CA ARG A 205 1.37 11.12 -16.93
C ARG A 205 0.68 11.40 -18.26
N ASN A 206 0.71 10.42 -19.15
CA ASN A 206 0.02 10.52 -20.42
C ASN A 206 -1.46 10.14 -20.21
N MET A 207 -2.36 11.09 -20.37
CA MET A 207 -3.81 10.88 -20.31
C MET A 207 -4.43 10.53 -21.67
N ASP A 208 -3.68 10.68 -22.79
CA ASP A 208 -4.16 10.39 -24.14
C ASP A 208 -4.40 8.88 -24.37
N VAL A 209 -3.98 8.06 -23.43
CA VAL A 209 -4.23 6.60 -23.46
C VAL A 209 -5.67 6.23 -23.09
N VAL A 210 -6.47 7.18 -22.60
CA VAL A 210 -7.86 6.95 -22.18
C VAL A 210 -8.79 7.24 -23.34
N GLN A 211 -9.64 6.28 -23.69
CA GLN A 211 -10.69 6.42 -24.69
C GLN A 211 -12.02 5.95 -24.08
N TYR A 212 -13.08 6.74 -24.30
CA TYR A 212 -14.45 6.33 -23.97
C TYR A 212 -15.05 5.66 -25.21
N ILE A 213 -15.67 4.52 -25.01
CA ILE A 213 -16.38 3.79 -26.07
C ILE A 213 -17.86 3.94 -25.77
N ASP A 214 -18.58 4.64 -26.66
CA ASP A 214 -20.00 4.93 -26.60
C ASP A 214 -20.83 3.87 -27.37
#